data_b9b29b4e21e90f303db9733b8112ae8a
#
_entry.id   b9b29b4e21e90f303db9733b8112ae8a
#
_cell.length_a   1.000
_cell.length_b   1.000
_cell.length_c   1.000
_cell.angle_alpha   90.00
_cell.angle_beta   90.00
_cell.angle_gamma   90.00
#
_symmetry.space_group_name_H-M   'P 1'
#
loop_
_entity.id
_entity.type
_entity.pdbx_description
1 polymer ?
#
loop_
_entity_poly.entity_id
_entity_poly.type
_entity_poly.pdbx_seq_one_letter_code
_entity_poly.pdbx_strand_id
1 'polypeptide(L)'
;MDLVNIFIKSAFLENMVLAYFLGMCSFLAVSKTVKTAIGLGVAVIFVLGITAPINWLVNTYFLKEGALAFISPSLAEVDLTFLQYIVFIAAIASMVQLVEIIVERFFPPLYNALGIFLPLITVNCAILGGTLLMVEKGYAFDESIVFGFSSGFGWALAI
;
A
#
# COMPACT_ATOMS: atom_id res chain seq x y z
N MET A 1 -0.42 -21.14 -0.74
CA MET A 1 0.62 -20.87 -1.76
C MET A 1 1.94 -20.67 -1.05
N ASP A 2 3.05 -21.07 -1.67
CA ASP A 2 4.36 -20.79 -1.08
C ASP A 2 4.66 -19.29 -1.11
N LEU A 3 5.18 -18.75 -0.01
CA LEU A 3 5.50 -17.33 0.14
C LEU A 3 6.47 -16.84 -0.94
N VAL A 4 7.41 -17.70 -1.35
CA VAL A 4 8.36 -17.42 -2.42
C VAL A 4 7.65 -17.26 -3.77
N ASN A 5 6.64 -18.06 -4.04
CA ASN A 5 5.86 -17.97 -5.28
C ASN A 5 5.06 -16.65 -5.33
N ILE A 6 4.47 -16.25 -4.21
CA ILE A 6 3.80 -14.94 -4.07
C ILE A 6 4.79 -13.81 -4.32
N PHE A 7 5.98 -13.89 -3.74
CA PHE A 7 7.02 -12.87 -3.94
C PHE A 7 7.41 -12.72 -5.40
N ILE A 8 7.78 -13.80 -6.07
CA ILE A 8 8.19 -13.78 -7.47
C ILE A 8 7.04 -13.32 -8.38
N LYS A 9 5.84 -13.83 -8.14
CA LYS A 9 4.67 -13.48 -8.93
C LYS A 9 4.34 -11.99 -8.80
N SER A 10 4.31 -11.47 -7.60
CA SER A 10 3.94 -10.06 -7.33
C SER A 10 5.03 -9.07 -7.77
N ALA A 11 6.31 -9.44 -7.65
CA ALA A 11 7.40 -8.56 -8.03
C ALA A 11 7.63 -8.48 -9.55
N PHE A 12 7.48 -9.60 -10.26
CA PHE A 12 7.86 -9.69 -11.67
C PHE A 12 6.68 -9.89 -12.62
N LEU A 13 5.80 -10.86 -12.35
CA LEU A 13 4.70 -11.20 -13.25
C LEU A 13 3.52 -10.25 -13.13
N GLU A 14 3.13 -9.93 -11.91
CA GLU A 14 2.03 -9.01 -11.59
C GLU A 14 2.57 -7.68 -11.04
N ASN A 15 3.61 -7.16 -11.67
CA ASN A 15 4.20 -5.88 -11.28
C ASN A 15 3.17 -4.75 -11.43
N MET A 16 2.99 -3.96 -10.38
CA MET A 16 2.00 -2.89 -10.34
C MET A 16 2.13 -1.89 -11.48
N VAL A 17 3.36 -1.55 -11.85
CA VAL A 17 3.60 -0.60 -12.96
C VAL A 17 3.44 -1.27 -14.32
N LEU A 18 4.06 -2.43 -14.51
CA LEU A 18 4.16 -3.07 -15.82
C LEU A 18 2.87 -3.79 -16.23
N ALA A 19 2.20 -4.45 -15.30
CA ALA A 19 1.00 -5.23 -15.59
C ALA A 19 -0.29 -4.40 -15.46
N TYR A 20 -0.37 -3.54 -14.45
CA TYR A 20 -1.59 -2.79 -14.12
C TYR A 20 -1.48 -1.30 -14.41
N PHE A 21 -0.32 -0.80 -14.78
CA PHE A 21 -0.04 0.63 -14.99
C PHE A 21 -0.35 1.51 -13.77
N LEU A 22 -0.34 0.93 -12.59
CA LEU A 22 -0.56 1.63 -11.33
C LEU A 22 0.73 2.30 -10.85
N GLY A 23 0.60 3.55 -10.41
CA GLY A 23 1.76 4.32 -9.96
C GLY A 23 2.54 5.03 -11.07
N MET A 24 2.00 5.10 -12.27
CA MET A 24 2.60 5.85 -13.38
C MET A 24 2.67 7.35 -13.11
N CYS A 25 1.75 7.91 -12.36
CA CYS A 25 1.78 9.31 -11.95
C CYS A 25 3.05 9.63 -11.16
N SER A 26 3.40 8.79 -10.19
CA SER A 26 4.65 8.93 -9.42
C SER A 26 5.89 8.69 -10.28
N PHE A 27 5.81 7.73 -11.19
CA PHE A 27 6.87 7.46 -12.16
C PHE A 27 7.18 8.68 -13.02
N LEU A 28 6.18 9.31 -13.61
CA LEU A 28 6.35 10.49 -14.47
C LEU A 28 6.80 11.73 -13.68
N ALA A 29 6.35 11.88 -12.44
CA ALA A 29 6.67 13.03 -11.62
C ALA A 29 8.09 13.01 -11.04
N VAL A 30 8.58 11.83 -10.67
CA VAL A 30 9.72 11.67 -9.76
C VAL A 30 10.93 10.97 -10.40
N SER A 31 10.76 10.20 -11.47
CA SER A 31 11.86 9.43 -12.07
C SER A 31 12.82 10.26 -12.94
N LYS A 32 12.86 11.58 -12.76
CA LYS A 32 13.80 12.46 -13.47
C LYS A 32 15.24 12.28 -13.02
N THR A 33 15.47 11.89 -11.79
CA THR A 33 16.79 11.62 -11.22
C THR A 33 16.81 10.26 -10.54
N VAL A 34 17.91 9.50 -10.74
CA VAL A 34 18.08 8.17 -10.14
C VAL A 34 18.06 8.22 -8.61
N LYS A 35 18.66 9.25 -8.02
CA LYS A 35 18.73 9.43 -6.58
C LYS A 35 17.33 9.56 -5.96
N THR A 36 16.48 10.38 -6.54
CA THR A 36 15.10 10.58 -6.09
C THR A 36 14.25 9.33 -6.32
N ALA A 37 14.43 8.64 -7.44
CA ALA A 37 13.73 7.40 -7.75
C ALA A 37 14.05 6.28 -6.74
N ILE A 38 15.31 6.11 -6.35
CA ILE A 38 15.73 5.14 -5.33
C ILE A 38 15.11 5.49 -3.97
N GLY A 39 15.17 6.75 -3.57
CA GLY A 39 14.59 7.21 -2.31
C GLY A 39 13.09 6.96 -2.25
N LEU A 40 12.37 7.28 -3.32
CA LEU A 40 10.94 7.03 -3.42
C LEU A 40 10.62 5.54 -3.44
N GLY A 41 11.40 4.73 -4.15
CA GLY A 41 11.24 3.28 -4.20
C GLY A 41 11.34 2.64 -2.83
N VAL A 42 12.37 3.01 -2.04
CA VAL A 42 12.53 2.53 -0.66
C VAL A 42 11.35 2.97 0.22
N ALA A 43 10.92 4.21 0.10
CA ALA A 43 9.77 4.73 0.85
C ALA A 43 8.48 3.95 0.53
N VAL A 44 8.23 3.66 -0.74
CA VAL A 44 7.05 2.89 -1.18
C VAL A 44 7.11 1.44 -0.69
N ILE A 45 8.27 0.79 -0.74
CA ILE A 45 8.45 -0.56 -0.18
C ILE A 45 8.07 -0.56 1.31
N PHE A 46 8.58 0.38 2.07
CA PHE A 46 8.33 0.50 3.50
C PHE A 46 6.85 0.78 3.79
N VAL A 47 6.26 1.76 3.12
CA VAL A 47 4.85 2.14 3.30
C VAL A 47 3.93 0.99 2.91
N LEU A 48 4.14 0.35 1.75
CA LEU A 48 3.30 -0.74 1.29
C LEU A 48 3.44 -1.99 2.17
N GLY A 49 4.65 -2.27 2.65
CA GLY A 49 4.93 -3.37 3.57
C GLY A 49 4.21 -3.23 4.92
N ILE A 50 4.02 -2.01 5.42
CA ILE A 50 3.28 -1.75 6.65
C ILE A 50 1.77 -1.63 6.36
N THR A 51 1.40 -0.95 5.29
CA THR A 51 0.00 -0.64 4.97
C THR A 51 -0.79 -1.90 4.57
N ALA A 52 -0.18 -2.83 3.85
CA ALA A 52 -0.86 -4.05 3.42
C ALA A 52 -1.40 -4.88 4.61
N PRO A 53 -0.60 -5.25 5.63
CA PRO A 53 -1.12 -5.98 6.78
C PRO A 53 -2.12 -5.18 7.61
N ILE A 54 -1.94 -3.86 7.72
CA ILE A 54 -2.89 -3.01 8.45
C ILE A 54 -4.23 -2.95 7.72
N ASN A 55 -4.23 -2.76 6.41
CA ASN A 55 -5.45 -2.80 5.61
C ASN A 55 -6.11 -4.19 5.63
N TRP A 56 -5.33 -5.25 5.70
CA TRP A 56 -5.85 -6.59 5.90
C TRP A 56 -6.59 -6.72 7.24
N LEU A 57 -6.00 -6.22 8.32
CA LEU A 57 -6.64 -6.19 9.64
C LEU A 57 -7.93 -5.36 9.62
N VAL A 58 -7.88 -4.18 9.06
CA VAL A 58 -9.05 -3.30 8.93
C VAL A 58 -10.14 -3.99 8.12
N ASN A 59 -9.81 -4.59 6.98
CA ASN A 59 -10.77 -5.32 6.16
C ASN A 59 -11.39 -6.50 6.91
N THR A 60 -10.57 -7.27 7.62
CA THR A 60 -11.02 -8.47 8.33
C THR A 60 -11.89 -8.15 9.53
N TYR A 61 -11.57 -7.09 10.29
CA TYR A 61 -12.28 -6.76 11.52
C TYR A 61 -13.40 -5.74 11.35
N PHE A 62 -13.35 -4.89 10.35
CA PHE A 62 -14.32 -3.80 10.17
C PHE A 62 -15.19 -3.91 8.92
N LEU A 63 -14.63 -4.40 7.82
CA LEU A 63 -15.32 -4.39 6.52
C LEU A 63 -15.94 -5.71 6.10
N LYS A 64 -15.54 -6.84 6.69
CA LYS A 64 -16.18 -8.12 6.39
C LYS A 64 -17.63 -8.13 6.83
N GLU A 65 -18.45 -8.83 6.06
CA GLU A 65 -19.83 -9.10 6.42
C GLU A 65 -19.90 -9.75 7.81
N GLY A 66 -20.67 -9.13 8.71
CA GLY A 66 -20.78 -9.59 10.09
C GLY A 66 -19.74 -9.06 11.06
N ALA A 67 -18.71 -8.34 10.61
CA ALA A 67 -17.73 -7.72 11.51
C ALA A 67 -18.38 -6.68 12.43
N LEU A 68 -19.37 -5.94 11.93
CA LEU A 68 -20.14 -4.95 12.68
C LEU A 68 -21.36 -5.52 13.40
N ALA A 69 -21.66 -6.81 13.24
CA ALA A 69 -22.74 -7.48 14.00
C ALA A 69 -22.52 -7.40 15.51
N PHE A 70 -21.26 -7.21 15.94
CA PHE A 70 -20.91 -6.98 17.34
C PHE A 70 -21.44 -5.64 17.88
N ILE A 71 -21.57 -4.62 17.01
CA ILE A 71 -22.04 -3.28 17.41
C ILE A 71 -23.56 -3.16 17.24
N SER A 72 -24.10 -3.66 16.14
CA SER A 72 -25.55 -3.65 15.88
C SER A 72 -25.94 -4.70 14.83
N PRO A 73 -26.96 -5.53 15.11
CA PRO A 73 -27.47 -6.51 14.16
C PRO A 73 -28.01 -5.88 12.86
N SER A 74 -28.50 -4.65 12.96
CA SER A 74 -29.02 -3.91 11.79
C SER A 74 -27.94 -3.51 10.79
N LEU A 75 -26.70 -3.37 11.25
CA LEU A 75 -25.54 -3.02 10.41
C LEU A 75 -24.92 -4.24 9.71
N ALA A 76 -25.28 -5.45 10.13
CA ALA A 76 -24.80 -6.68 9.49
C ALA A 76 -25.38 -6.88 8.07
N GLU A 77 -26.53 -6.29 7.79
CA GLU A 77 -27.20 -6.34 6.47
C GLU A 77 -26.69 -5.25 5.51
N VAL A 78 -25.94 -4.26 6.00
CA VAL A 78 -25.42 -3.17 5.18
C VAL A 78 -24.12 -3.63 4.52
N ASP A 79 -24.10 -3.62 3.19
CA ASP A 79 -22.89 -3.91 2.42
C ASP A 79 -21.91 -2.74 2.53
N LEU A 80 -20.86 -2.94 3.33
CA LEU A 80 -19.81 -1.94 3.59
C LEU A 80 -18.68 -1.96 2.55
N THR A 81 -18.78 -2.81 1.52
CA THR A 81 -17.80 -2.89 0.43
C THR A 81 -17.62 -1.54 -0.25
N PHE A 82 -18.68 -0.74 -0.33
CA PHE A 82 -18.63 0.63 -0.83
C PHE A 82 -17.69 1.54 -0.02
N LEU A 83 -17.63 1.37 1.29
CA LEU A 83 -16.77 2.15 2.18
C LEU A 83 -15.31 1.66 2.17
N GLN A 84 -15.03 0.51 1.59
CA GLN A 84 -13.70 -0.09 1.56
C GLN A 84 -12.65 0.84 0.95
N TYR A 85 -12.98 1.49 -0.16
CA TYR A 85 -12.08 2.43 -0.82
C TYR A 85 -11.75 3.63 0.08
N ILE A 86 -12.76 4.21 0.71
CA ILE A 86 -12.60 5.38 1.59
C ILE A 86 -11.77 5.01 2.82
N VAL A 87 -12.06 3.88 3.45
CA VAL A 87 -11.35 3.41 4.64
C VAL A 87 -9.89 3.07 4.31
N PHE A 88 -9.62 2.44 3.17
CA PHE A 88 -8.26 2.13 2.76
C PHE A 88 -7.46 3.39 2.45
N ILE A 89 -8.03 4.37 1.77
CA ILE A 89 -7.38 5.66 1.53
C ILE A 89 -7.08 6.37 2.85
N ALA A 90 -8.00 6.38 3.78
CA ALA A 90 -7.81 6.97 5.11
C ALA A 90 -6.71 6.27 5.91
N ALA A 91 -6.67 4.94 5.90
CA ALA A 91 -5.63 4.15 6.55
C ALA A 91 -4.25 4.40 5.93
N ILE A 92 -4.15 4.44 4.60
CA ILE A 92 -2.92 4.76 3.87
C ILE A 92 -2.45 6.17 4.22
N ALA A 93 -3.34 7.15 4.20
CA ALA A 93 -3.03 8.54 4.54
C ALA A 93 -2.50 8.66 5.98
N SER A 94 -3.12 7.97 6.92
CA SER A 94 -2.68 7.96 8.32
C SER A 94 -1.29 7.34 8.49
N MET A 95 -1.01 6.24 7.79
CA MET A 95 0.30 5.59 7.84
C MET A 95 1.39 6.43 7.21
N VAL A 96 1.13 7.06 6.07
CA VAL A 96 2.08 7.95 5.40
C VAL A 96 2.37 9.17 6.28
N GLN A 97 1.37 9.74 6.93
CA GLN A 97 1.55 10.84 7.87
C GLN A 97 2.47 10.44 9.03
N LEU A 98 2.28 9.24 9.58
CA LEU A 98 3.15 8.72 10.63
C LEU A 98 4.59 8.56 10.15
N VAL A 99 4.78 7.99 8.96
CA VAL A 99 6.09 7.81 8.33
C VAL A 99 6.75 9.17 8.07
N GLU A 100 5.99 10.16 7.62
CA GLU A 100 6.47 11.53 7.40
C GLU A 100 7.04 12.14 8.68
N ILE A 101 6.32 12.05 9.78
CA ILE A 101 6.77 12.54 11.10
C ILE A 101 8.04 11.82 11.56
N ILE A 102 8.11 10.52 11.37
CA ILE A 102 9.30 9.72 11.74
C ILE A 102 10.51 10.12 10.90
N VAL A 103 10.34 10.23 9.58
CA VAL A 103 11.42 10.60 8.66
C VAL A 103 11.89 12.03 8.92
N GLU A 104 11.00 12.97 9.18
CA GLU A 104 11.33 14.36 9.52
C GLU A 104 12.20 14.42 10.78
N ARG A 105 11.87 13.62 11.79
CA ARG A 105 12.56 13.64 13.09
C ARG A 105 13.90 12.93 13.07
N PHE A 106 13.97 11.76 12.42
CA PHE A 106 15.16 10.90 12.46
C PHE A 106 16.10 11.08 11.28
N PHE A 107 15.58 11.46 10.13
CA PHE A 107 16.34 11.59 8.88
C PHE A 107 16.03 12.90 8.15
N PRO A 108 16.42 14.08 8.73
CA PRO A 108 16.14 15.38 8.11
C PRO A 108 16.65 15.54 6.68
N PRO A 109 17.84 15.01 6.30
CA PRO A 109 18.31 15.07 4.91
C PRO A 109 17.42 14.31 3.93
N LEU A 110 16.91 13.16 4.34
CA LEU A 110 15.98 12.34 3.54
C LEU A 110 14.62 13.04 3.41
N TYR A 111 14.14 13.64 4.49
CA TYR A 111 12.91 14.44 4.49
C TYR A 111 12.99 15.60 3.50
N ASN A 112 14.08 16.35 3.49
CA ASN A 112 14.28 17.45 2.56
C ASN A 112 14.33 17.00 1.10
N ALA A 113 14.87 15.80 0.85
CA ALA A 113 14.90 15.20 -0.50
C ALA A 113 13.52 14.68 -0.94
N LEU A 114 12.75 14.11 -0.02
CA LEU A 114 11.45 13.47 -0.28
C LEU A 114 10.24 14.32 0.09
N GLY A 115 10.43 15.48 0.73
CA GLY A 115 9.36 16.28 1.35
C GLY A 115 8.23 16.68 0.41
N ILE A 116 8.53 16.91 -0.87
CA ILE A 116 7.51 17.22 -1.90
C ILE A 116 6.81 15.94 -2.36
N PHE A 117 7.47 14.79 -2.27
CA PHE A 117 6.99 13.52 -2.81
C PHE A 117 6.24 12.65 -1.80
N LEU A 118 6.37 12.93 -0.51
CA LEU A 118 5.64 12.22 0.55
C LEU A 118 4.12 12.32 0.42
N PRO A 119 3.53 13.50 0.16
CA PRO A 119 2.10 13.59 -0.16
C PRO A 119 1.71 12.79 -1.41
N LEU A 120 2.61 12.67 -2.38
CA LEU A 120 2.38 11.89 -3.59
C LEU A 120 2.31 10.39 -3.32
N ILE A 121 3.00 9.90 -2.29
CA ILE A 121 2.92 8.51 -1.83
C ILE A 121 1.52 8.22 -1.26
N THR A 122 0.93 9.17 -0.55
CA THR A 122 -0.42 9.04 0.04
C THR A 122 -1.49 8.78 -1.02
N VAL A 123 -1.41 9.47 -2.16
CA VAL A 123 -2.36 9.30 -3.28
C VAL A 123 -1.85 8.36 -4.36
N ASN A 124 -0.84 7.55 -4.05
CA ASN A 124 -0.25 6.63 -5.02
C ASN A 124 -1.20 5.47 -5.32
N CYS A 125 -1.64 5.41 -6.56
CA CYS A 125 -2.55 4.37 -7.04
C CYS A 125 -1.95 2.95 -6.95
N ALA A 126 -0.63 2.80 -6.95
CA ALA A 126 0.02 1.50 -6.73
C ALA A 126 -0.20 0.98 -5.32
N ILE A 127 -0.16 1.85 -4.31
CA ILE A 127 -0.40 1.46 -2.91
C ILE A 127 -1.86 1.09 -2.69
N LEU A 128 -2.77 1.92 -3.16
CA LEU A 128 -4.21 1.63 -3.09
C LEU A 128 -4.57 0.38 -3.90
N GLY A 129 -4.09 0.29 -5.13
CA GLY A 129 -4.31 -0.87 -5.99
C GLY A 129 -3.74 -2.16 -5.41
N GLY A 130 -2.55 -2.09 -4.81
CA GLY A 130 -1.92 -3.24 -4.12
C GLY A 130 -2.77 -3.74 -2.95
N THR A 131 -3.30 -2.84 -2.12
CA THR A 131 -4.16 -3.22 -1.00
C THR A 131 -5.50 -3.79 -1.46
N LEU A 132 -6.08 -3.26 -2.52
CA LEU A 132 -7.32 -3.80 -3.11
C LEU A 132 -7.11 -5.19 -3.73
N LEU A 133 -6.03 -5.39 -4.47
CA LEU A 133 -5.67 -6.69 -5.04
C LEU A 133 -5.41 -7.74 -3.95
N MET A 134 -4.78 -7.34 -2.84
CA MET A 134 -4.57 -8.21 -1.69
C MET A 134 -5.89 -8.73 -1.12
N VAL A 135 -6.88 -7.87 -0.99
CA VAL A 135 -8.21 -8.23 -0.49
C VAL A 135 -8.96 -9.10 -1.50
N GLU A 136 -8.90 -8.74 -2.79
CA GLU A 136 -9.53 -9.50 -3.88
C GLU A 136 -9.00 -10.93 -3.99
N LYS A 137 -7.69 -11.10 -3.83
CA LYS A 137 -7.04 -12.42 -3.85
C LYS A 137 -7.26 -13.22 -2.56
N GLY A 138 -7.76 -12.60 -1.50
CA GLY A 138 -8.06 -13.27 -0.24
C GLY A 138 -6.83 -13.80 0.49
N TYR A 139 -5.72 -13.09 0.44
CA TYR A 139 -4.48 -13.49 1.12
C TYR A 139 -4.65 -13.54 2.64
N ALA A 140 -3.94 -14.49 3.28
CA ALA A 140 -3.80 -14.54 4.72
C ALA A 140 -2.91 -13.39 5.24
N PHE A 141 -2.80 -13.23 6.55
CA PHE A 141 -2.03 -12.14 7.15
C PHE A 141 -0.54 -12.18 6.78
N ASP A 142 0.09 -13.32 6.89
CA ASP A 142 1.49 -13.55 6.51
C ASP A 142 1.72 -13.40 5.00
N GLU A 143 0.80 -13.89 4.19
CA GLU A 143 0.81 -13.70 2.74
C GLU A 143 0.68 -12.23 2.35
N SER A 144 -0.13 -11.45 3.09
CA SER A 144 -0.32 -10.02 2.84
C SER A 144 0.94 -9.20 3.13
N ILE A 145 1.71 -9.59 4.15
CA ILE A 145 3.00 -8.96 4.46
C ILE A 145 3.98 -9.18 3.30
N VAL A 146 4.13 -10.43 2.87
CA VAL A 146 5.02 -10.77 1.73
C VAL A 146 4.57 -10.09 0.45
N PHE A 147 3.28 -10.07 0.18
CA PHE A 147 2.70 -9.39 -0.97
C PHE A 147 2.99 -7.89 -0.96
N GLY A 148 2.83 -7.23 0.19
CA GLY A 148 3.13 -5.81 0.36
C GLY A 148 4.58 -5.47 0.03
N PHE A 149 5.52 -6.21 0.62
CA PHE A 149 6.95 -6.01 0.35
C PHE A 149 7.32 -6.34 -1.11
N SER A 150 6.82 -7.42 -1.65
CA SER A 150 7.15 -7.85 -3.02
C SER A 150 6.58 -6.91 -4.07
N SER A 151 5.37 -6.43 -3.88
CA SER A 151 4.74 -5.45 -4.78
C SER A 151 5.47 -4.11 -4.73
N GLY A 152 5.85 -3.66 -3.54
CA GLY A 152 6.67 -2.46 -3.36
C GLY A 152 8.04 -2.59 -4.02
N PHE A 153 8.69 -3.73 -3.86
CA PHE A 153 9.97 -4.03 -4.49
C PHE A 153 9.84 -4.06 -6.02
N GLY A 154 8.83 -4.71 -6.55
CA GLY A 154 8.55 -4.74 -7.99
C GLY A 154 8.30 -3.34 -8.56
N TRP A 155 7.55 -2.52 -7.83
CA TRP A 155 7.31 -1.13 -8.20
C TRP A 155 8.61 -0.31 -8.21
N ALA A 156 9.45 -0.47 -7.19
CA ALA A 156 10.75 0.20 -7.10
C ALA A 156 11.71 -0.21 -8.22
N LEU A 157 11.70 -1.49 -8.62
CA LEU A 157 12.49 -1.97 -9.76
C LEU A 157 12.02 -1.39 -11.09
N ALA A 158 10.72 -1.17 -11.25
CA ALA A 158 10.15 -0.61 -12.48
C ALA A 158 10.43 0.89 -12.64
N ILE A 159 10.62 1.58 -11.56
CA ILE A 159 11.03 2.99 -11.54
C ILE A 159 12.53 3.10 -11.81
#